data_00e8c937862467f4ca830b5384e7761e
#
_entry.id   00e8c937862467f4ca830b5384e7761e
#
_cell.length_a   1.000
_cell.length_b   1.000
_cell.length_c   1.000
_cell.angle_alpha   90.00
_cell.angle_beta   90.00
_cell.angle_gamma   90.00
#
_symmetry.space_group_name_H-M   'P 1'
#
loop_
_entity.id
_entity.type
_entity.pdbx_description
1 polymer ?
#
loop_
_entity_poly.entity_id
_entity_poly.type
_entity_poly.pdbx_seq_one_letter_code
_entity_poly.pdbx_strand_id
1 'polypeptide(L)'
;MALFTKAVKGTQDVLPAASYKNRFLENTLLDIASRFGFKEIRTPVFEHTELFARGVGDTTDVVQKEMYTFLDKGGRSITLRPEGTAGAARAFLEHGLFNEPLPQKTCYITSCYRYEKPQSGRYREFHQFGVEVFGTPAPAADAEIISLAAEIFAFLGIEDLTLEINSIGCPTCRAEYHKALKAYFEQYKDELCGTCLDRLERNPMRILDCKSPVCSKIAEGAPVMLDYLCDECREHFEKVKSYLDALMIDYVVNPHIVRGLDYYTKTVFEFVSHNDKTDGLVCGGGGRYDGLIEELGGQHTPSLGFAMGLERLLSVIEAQGIELPGDQKCDIYIGSIGDAASLVAAKLCTDLRSDGVSAQFDVAGRSVKAQMKYADKLCARFTCVIGDDDIAKGEVLVKNMENGEKTAFSIENFSDEFSSALVQAAANAFADSINDGDLNAADISNLFGGLR
;
A
#
# COMPACT_ATOMS: atom_id res chain seq x y z
N MET A 1 -17.06 24.18 -21.94
CA MET A 1 -15.67 24.57 -22.26
C MET A 1 -14.85 23.30 -22.46
N ALA A 2 -14.06 23.21 -23.53
CA ALA A 2 -13.08 22.14 -23.66
C ALA A 2 -11.90 22.43 -22.72
N LEU A 3 -11.46 21.43 -21.96
CA LEU A 3 -10.26 21.56 -21.12
C LEU A 3 -9.03 21.65 -22.01
N PHE A 4 -8.07 22.51 -21.63
CA PHE A 4 -6.79 22.65 -22.34
C PHE A 4 -5.98 21.35 -22.26
N THR A 5 -5.93 20.71 -21.09
CA THR A 5 -5.30 19.40 -20.90
C THR A 5 -6.17 18.50 -19.99
N LYS A 6 -5.86 17.20 -20.03
CA LYS A 6 -6.42 16.20 -19.14
C LYS A 6 -5.27 15.38 -18.53
N ALA A 7 -5.55 14.63 -17.50
CA ALA A 7 -4.58 13.66 -16.93
C ALA A 7 -4.02 12.74 -18.02
N VAL A 8 -2.76 12.38 -17.89
CA VAL A 8 -2.10 11.47 -18.84
C VAL A 8 -2.77 10.10 -18.78
N LYS A 9 -2.94 9.47 -19.94
CA LYS A 9 -3.55 8.13 -20.00
C LYS A 9 -2.82 7.14 -19.10
N GLY A 10 -3.55 6.52 -18.19
CA GLY A 10 -3.02 5.55 -17.22
C GLY A 10 -2.56 6.18 -15.91
N THR A 11 -2.80 7.48 -15.71
CA THR A 11 -2.73 8.16 -14.42
C THR A 11 -4.13 8.57 -13.99
N GLN A 12 -4.35 8.80 -12.71
CA GLN A 12 -5.63 9.25 -12.17
C GLN A 12 -5.45 10.21 -11.01
N ASP A 13 -6.39 11.14 -10.88
CA ASP A 13 -6.48 12.02 -9.72
C ASP A 13 -7.23 11.30 -8.59
N VAL A 14 -6.72 11.35 -7.38
CA VAL A 14 -7.45 10.95 -6.18
C VAL A 14 -8.14 12.19 -5.61
N LEU A 15 -9.45 12.25 -5.79
CA LEU A 15 -10.24 13.43 -5.39
C LEU A 15 -10.50 13.43 -3.87
N PRO A 16 -10.81 14.62 -3.27
CA PRO A 16 -11.05 14.76 -1.83
C PRO A 16 -12.04 13.74 -1.25
N ALA A 17 -13.09 13.40 -2.00
CA ALA A 17 -14.10 12.42 -1.55
C ALA A 17 -13.58 10.98 -1.46
N ALA A 18 -12.39 10.67 -1.98
CA ALA A 18 -11.80 9.33 -1.97
C ALA A 18 -10.43 9.29 -1.26
N SER A 19 -9.76 10.43 -1.10
CA SER A 19 -8.39 10.51 -0.60
C SER A 19 -8.22 9.98 0.83
N TYR A 20 -9.28 10.00 1.64
CA TYR A 20 -9.27 9.44 2.99
C TYR A 20 -8.98 7.93 2.98
N LYS A 21 -9.46 7.20 1.94
CA LYS A 21 -9.21 5.76 1.80
C LYS A 21 -7.72 5.47 1.63
N ASN A 22 -7.04 6.24 0.79
CA ASN A 22 -5.59 6.12 0.61
C ASN A 22 -4.85 6.41 1.91
N ARG A 23 -5.17 7.52 2.58
CA ARG A 23 -4.55 7.90 3.85
C ARG A 23 -4.76 6.86 4.95
N PHE A 24 -5.98 6.31 5.06
CA PHE A 24 -6.26 5.22 6.00
C PHE A 24 -5.38 4.01 5.70
N LEU A 25 -5.35 3.57 4.44
CA LEU A 25 -4.55 2.43 4.02
C LEU A 25 -3.05 2.65 4.26
N GLU A 26 -2.51 3.81 3.86
CA GLU A 26 -1.11 4.17 4.07
C GLU A 26 -0.72 4.14 5.54
N ASN A 27 -1.51 4.77 6.41
CA ASN A 27 -1.26 4.78 7.85
C ASN A 27 -1.32 3.37 8.44
N THR A 28 -2.32 2.58 8.06
CA THR A 28 -2.49 1.19 8.52
C THR A 28 -1.28 0.33 8.16
N LEU A 29 -0.82 0.41 6.91
CA LEU A 29 0.33 -0.36 6.43
C LEU A 29 1.63 -0.01 7.19
N LEU A 30 1.88 1.29 7.41
CA LEU A 30 3.05 1.76 8.14
C LEU A 30 2.96 1.39 9.64
N ASP A 31 1.79 1.50 10.25
CA ASP A 31 1.58 1.13 11.65
C ASP A 31 1.80 -0.37 11.88
N ILE A 32 1.27 -1.24 11.02
CA ILE A 32 1.49 -2.68 11.10
C ILE A 32 2.98 -2.99 10.90
N ALA A 33 3.62 -2.44 9.86
CA ALA A 33 5.05 -2.64 9.62
C ALA A 33 5.90 -2.21 10.82
N SER A 34 5.54 -1.12 11.50
CA SER A 34 6.26 -0.64 12.69
C SER A 34 6.24 -1.65 13.84
N ARG A 35 5.15 -2.43 14.01
CA ARG A 35 5.03 -3.50 15.02
C ARG A 35 5.98 -4.67 14.75
N PHE A 36 6.34 -4.89 13.47
CA PHE A 36 7.36 -5.86 13.05
C PHE A 36 8.78 -5.30 13.08
N GLY A 37 8.96 -4.06 13.56
CA GLY A 37 10.26 -3.39 13.68
C GLY A 37 10.78 -2.76 12.38
N PHE A 38 9.95 -2.62 11.35
CA PHE A 38 10.32 -1.91 10.14
C PHE A 38 10.32 -0.40 10.36
N LYS A 39 11.28 0.28 9.74
CA LYS A 39 11.41 1.75 9.76
C LYS A 39 11.20 2.30 8.36
N GLU A 40 10.47 3.41 8.26
CA GLU A 40 10.21 4.04 6.97
C GLU A 40 11.51 4.55 6.33
N ILE A 41 11.69 4.25 5.03
CA ILE A 41 12.70 4.83 4.16
C ILE A 41 12.03 5.54 2.99
N ARG A 42 12.54 6.71 2.60
CA ARG A 42 12.07 7.45 1.42
C ARG A 42 13.21 7.66 0.46
N THR A 43 13.08 7.11 -0.74
CA THR A 43 14.06 7.21 -1.82
C THR A 43 13.59 8.18 -2.90
N PRO A 44 14.49 8.74 -3.74
CA PRO A 44 14.10 9.60 -4.86
C PRO A 44 13.16 8.93 -5.84
N VAL A 45 12.31 9.73 -6.50
CA VAL A 45 11.37 9.25 -7.54
C VAL A 45 12.11 8.78 -8.80
N PHE A 46 13.24 9.35 -9.10
CA PHE A 46 14.07 9.01 -10.25
C PHE A 46 15.49 8.64 -9.81
N GLU A 47 16.07 7.72 -10.53
CA GLU A 47 17.40 7.17 -10.29
C GLU A 47 18.18 7.08 -11.61
N HIS A 48 19.46 6.81 -11.55
CA HIS A 48 20.22 6.44 -12.73
C HIS A 48 19.65 5.16 -13.36
N THR A 49 19.49 5.15 -14.68
CA THR A 49 18.90 4.01 -15.41
C THR A 49 19.64 2.70 -15.14
N GLU A 50 20.95 2.77 -14.94
CA GLU A 50 21.81 1.63 -14.63
C GLU A 50 21.40 0.89 -13.36
N LEU A 51 20.82 1.57 -12.37
CA LEU A 51 20.35 0.95 -11.14
C LEU A 51 19.30 -0.12 -11.45
N PHE A 52 18.34 0.22 -12.31
CA PHE A 52 17.26 -0.70 -12.66
C PHE A 52 17.70 -1.74 -13.68
N ALA A 53 18.57 -1.39 -14.63
CA ALA A 53 19.11 -2.34 -15.60
C ALA A 53 19.87 -3.48 -14.91
N ARG A 54 20.69 -3.17 -13.89
CA ARG A 54 21.41 -4.17 -13.11
C ARG A 54 20.53 -4.87 -12.08
N GLY A 55 19.81 -4.10 -11.26
CA GLY A 55 19.06 -4.63 -10.13
C GLY A 55 17.79 -5.38 -10.52
N VAL A 56 17.06 -4.95 -11.58
CA VAL A 56 15.79 -5.58 -12.00
C VAL A 56 16.01 -6.68 -13.05
N GLY A 57 17.09 -6.58 -13.81
CA GLY A 57 17.46 -7.49 -14.88
C GLY A 57 17.06 -6.99 -16.26
N ASP A 58 18.03 -6.97 -17.17
CA ASP A 58 17.90 -6.46 -18.54
C ASP A 58 17.00 -7.32 -19.43
N THR A 59 16.66 -8.56 -19.02
CA THR A 59 15.77 -9.46 -19.73
C THR A 59 14.29 -9.28 -19.37
N THR A 60 13.98 -8.47 -18.36
CA THR A 60 12.60 -8.26 -17.89
C THR A 60 11.82 -7.33 -18.81
N ASP A 61 10.51 -7.56 -18.95
CA ASP A 61 9.62 -6.65 -19.69
C ASP A 61 9.63 -5.23 -19.09
N VAL A 62 9.80 -5.12 -17.78
CA VAL A 62 9.89 -3.84 -17.06
C VAL A 62 11.04 -3.00 -17.62
N VAL A 63 12.25 -3.56 -17.68
CA VAL A 63 13.45 -2.86 -18.16
C VAL A 63 13.40 -2.63 -19.67
N GLN A 64 12.94 -3.61 -20.44
CA GLN A 64 12.96 -3.53 -21.90
C GLN A 64 11.89 -2.60 -22.50
N LYS A 65 10.70 -2.50 -21.88
CA LYS A 65 9.52 -1.91 -22.53
C LYS A 65 8.74 -0.92 -21.66
N GLU A 66 8.89 -0.98 -20.33
CA GLU A 66 7.96 -0.30 -19.44
C GLU A 66 8.58 0.86 -18.66
N MET A 67 9.90 1.05 -18.67
CA MET A 67 10.54 2.15 -17.97
C MET A 67 10.29 3.49 -18.66
N TYR A 68 10.05 4.53 -17.86
CA TYR A 68 10.09 5.93 -18.30
C TYR A 68 11.50 6.47 -18.14
N THR A 69 12.25 6.45 -19.22
CA THR A 69 13.66 6.87 -19.28
C THR A 69 13.85 8.11 -20.13
N PHE A 70 14.69 9.02 -19.66
CA PHE A 70 15.03 10.28 -20.35
C PHE A 70 16.45 10.72 -20.02
N LEU A 71 16.99 11.63 -20.83
CA LEU A 71 18.26 12.26 -20.52
C LEU A 71 18.02 13.54 -19.71
N ASP A 72 18.79 13.73 -18.64
CA ASP A 72 18.77 15.00 -17.92
C ASP A 72 19.57 16.08 -18.69
N LYS A 73 19.57 17.31 -18.18
CA LYS A 73 20.31 18.42 -18.81
C LYS A 73 21.82 18.20 -18.88
N GLY A 74 22.37 17.30 -18.09
CA GLY A 74 23.79 16.90 -18.11
C GLY A 74 24.06 15.71 -19.03
N GLY A 75 23.07 15.21 -19.76
CA GLY A 75 23.20 14.06 -20.66
C GLY A 75 23.21 12.69 -19.97
N ARG A 76 22.86 12.63 -18.68
CA ARG A 76 22.80 11.37 -17.91
C ARG A 76 21.46 10.69 -18.13
N SER A 77 21.47 9.35 -18.29
CA SER A 77 20.26 8.56 -18.42
C SER A 77 19.59 8.38 -17.05
N ILE A 78 18.38 8.88 -16.94
CA ILE A 78 17.57 8.88 -15.72
C ILE A 78 16.26 8.14 -15.99
N THR A 79 15.80 7.38 -15.01
CA THR A 79 14.56 6.59 -15.10
C THR A 79 13.67 6.89 -13.89
N LEU A 80 12.38 7.11 -14.14
CA LEU A 80 11.37 7.09 -13.06
C LEU A 80 11.30 5.66 -12.52
N ARG A 81 11.37 5.50 -11.19
CA ARG A 81 11.43 4.17 -10.56
C ARG A 81 10.23 3.30 -10.95
N PRO A 82 10.45 2.11 -11.50
CA PRO A 82 9.39 1.15 -11.82
C PRO A 82 8.99 0.28 -10.61
N GLU A 83 9.78 0.31 -9.54
CA GLU A 83 9.58 -0.42 -8.27
C GLU A 83 10.44 0.22 -7.17
N GLY A 84 10.27 -0.20 -5.90
CA GLY A 84 10.95 0.44 -4.77
C GLY A 84 12.23 -0.25 -4.30
N THR A 85 12.38 -1.56 -4.52
CA THR A 85 13.46 -2.40 -3.96
C THR A 85 14.85 -1.94 -4.37
N ALA A 86 15.07 -1.66 -5.67
CA ALA A 86 16.39 -1.22 -6.16
C ALA A 86 16.83 0.11 -5.53
N GLY A 87 15.87 1.05 -5.35
CA GLY A 87 16.13 2.33 -4.66
C GLY A 87 16.50 2.13 -3.18
N ALA A 88 15.80 1.23 -2.48
CA ALA A 88 16.10 0.88 -1.09
C ALA A 88 17.47 0.18 -0.97
N ALA A 89 17.78 -0.75 -1.86
CA ALA A 89 19.08 -1.44 -1.92
C ALA A 89 20.24 -0.46 -2.20
N ARG A 90 20.06 0.48 -3.14
CA ARG A 90 21.03 1.54 -3.39
C ARG A 90 21.24 2.42 -2.16
N ALA A 91 20.17 2.82 -1.48
CA ALA A 91 20.26 3.63 -0.27
C ALA A 91 20.96 2.87 0.87
N PHE A 92 20.71 1.58 1.03
CA PHE A 92 21.39 0.71 1.99
C PHE A 92 22.92 0.72 1.75
N LEU A 93 23.35 0.65 0.49
CA LEU A 93 24.77 0.71 0.12
C LEU A 93 25.36 2.12 0.27
N GLU A 94 24.73 3.13 -0.31
CA GLU A 94 25.26 4.49 -0.39
C GLU A 94 25.45 5.12 0.99
N HIS A 95 24.52 4.83 1.91
CA HIS A 95 24.59 5.37 3.28
C HIS A 95 25.28 4.44 4.29
N GLY A 96 25.85 3.32 3.83
CA GLY A 96 26.61 2.42 4.68
C GLY A 96 25.78 1.73 5.77
N LEU A 97 24.49 1.49 5.54
CA LEU A 97 23.59 0.85 6.50
C LEU A 97 24.03 -0.58 6.85
N PHE A 98 24.87 -1.19 6.04
CA PHE A 98 25.51 -2.48 6.33
C PHE A 98 26.50 -2.43 7.52
N ASN A 99 26.89 -1.25 7.99
CA ASN A 99 27.70 -1.06 9.20
C ASN A 99 26.84 -0.99 10.47
N GLU A 100 25.54 -0.83 10.33
CA GLU A 100 24.59 -0.84 11.43
C GLU A 100 24.22 -2.28 11.83
N PRO A 101 23.60 -2.50 13.00
CA PRO A 101 23.16 -3.85 13.40
C PRO A 101 22.23 -4.47 12.36
N LEU A 102 22.57 -5.69 11.91
CA LEU A 102 21.77 -6.45 10.97
C LEU A 102 20.84 -7.45 11.70
N PRO A 103 19.68 -7.80 11.14
CA PRO A 103 19.19 -7.32 9.84
C PRO A 103 18.61 -5.89 9.90
N GLN A 104 18.80 -5.13 8.82
CA GLN A 104 18.11 -3.86 8.63
C GLN A 104 16.73 -4.12 8.02
N LYS A 105 15.69 -3.57 8.65
CA LYS A 105 14.30 -3.71 8.23
C LYS A 105 13.76 -2.34 7.82
N THR A 106 13.44 -2.16 6.55
CA THR A 106 12.92 -0.90 6.01
C THR A 106 11.58 -1.11 5.32
N CYS A 107 10.67 -0.13 5.42
CA CYS A 107 9.43 -0.09 4.67
C CYS A 107 9.27 1.24 3.96
N TYR A 108 8.44 1.28 2.92
CA TYR A 108 8.16 2.50 2.18
C TYR A 108 6.75 2.47 1.57
N ILE A 109 6.19 3.67 1.37
CA ILE A 109 5.09 3.89 0.45
C ILE A 109 5.59 4.83 -0.64
N THR A 110 5.47 4.41 -1.89
CA THR A 110 6.11 5.13 -2.98
C THR A 110 5.35 5.03 -4.30
N SER A 111 5.32 6.13 -5.07
CA SER A 111 4.82 6.12 -6.43
C SER A 111 5.80 5.39 -7.35
N CYS A 112 5.29 4.52 -8.20
CA CYS A 112 6.03 3.77 -9.21
C CYS A 112 5.46 4.05 -10.60
N TYR A 113 6.29 3.89 -11.63
CA TYR A 113 5.96 4.30 -13.00
C TYR A 113 6.30 3.20 -14.00
N ARG A 114 5.27 2.68 -14.70
CA ARG A 114 5.44 1.67 -15.75
C ARG A 114 4.60 1.97 -16.96
N TYR A 115 5.18 1.89 -18.15
CA TYR A 115 4.47 2.09 -19.41
C TYR A 115 3.65 0.85 -19.80
N GLU A 116 2.77 0.43 -18.89
CA GLU A 116 1.86 -0.70 -19.12
C GLU A 116 0.61 -0.28 -19.88
N LYS A 117 -0.09 -1.28 -20.46
CA LYS A 117 -1.43 -1.09 -20.97
C LYS A 117 -2.39 -0.90 -19.79
N PRO A 118 -3.01 0.28 -19.62
CA PRO A 118 -3.90 0.54 -18.50
C PRO A 118 -5.11 -0.41 -18.50
N GLN A 119 -5.41 -0.97 -17.34
CA GLN A 119 -6.59 -1.76 -17.05
C GLN A 119 -6.94 -1.64 -15.57
N SER A 120 -8.04 -2.24 -15.11
CA SER A 120 -8.43 -2.21 -13.70
C SER A 120 -7.28 -2.72 -12.82
N GLY A 121 -6.91 -1.96 -11.79
CA GLY A 121 -5.80 -2.27 -10.88
C GLY A 121 -4.38 -2.19 -11.49
N ARG A 122 -4.24 -1.71 -12.75
CA ARG A 122 -2.96 -1.47 -13.41
C ARG A 122 -2.92 -0.09 -14.04
N TYR A 123 -2.11 0.77 -13.47
CA TYR A 123 -1.90 2.15 -13.89
C TYR A 123 -0.45 2.36 -14.32
N ARG A 124 -0.20 3.45 -15.04
CA ARG A 124 1.15 3.89 -15.41
C ARG A 124 1.86 4.61 -14.29
N GLU A 125 1.12 5.27 -13.44
CA GLU A 125 1.52 5.72 -12.12
C GLU A 125 0.68 4.97 -11.10
N PHE A 126 1.33 4.30 -10.16
CA PHE A 126 0.70 3.51 -9.11
C PHE A 126 1.53 3.58 -7.83
N HIS A 127 0.93 3.25 -6.70
CA HIS A 127 1.59 3.31 -5.41
C HIS A 127 1.87 1.91 -4.88
N GLN A 128 3.07 1.74 -4.34
CA GLN A 128 3.47 0.51 -3.67
C GLN A 128 3.79 0.78 -2.20
N PHE A 129 3.22 -0.04 -1.33
CA PHE A 129 3.82 -0.33 -0.05
C PHE A 129 4.82 -1.46 -0.25
N GLY A 130 6.03 -1.32 0.29
CA GLY A 130 7.04 -2.36 0.24
C GLY A 130 7.81 -2.45 1.53
N VAL A 131 8.35 -3.64 1.81
CA VAL A 131 9.27 -3.91 2.91
C VAL A 131 10.50 -4.63 2.40
N GLU A 132 11.66 -4.27 2.95
CA GLU A 132 12.95 -4.86 2.60
C GLU A 132 13.70 -5.22 3.88
N VAL A 133 14.27 -6.41 3.90
CA VAL A 133 15.12 -6.91 4.99
C VAL A 133 16.49 -7.22 4.42
N PHE A 134 17.52 -6.57 4.92
CA PHE A 134 18.89 -6.73 4.47
C PHE A 134 19.75 -7.38 5.56
N GLY A 135 20.52 -8.42 5.20
CA GLY A 135 21.55 -8.99 6.07
C GLY A 135 21.14 -10.23 6.87
N THR A 136 20.18 -11.03 6.38
CA THR A 136 19.85 -12.32 7.00
C THR A 136 19.57 -13.44 6.00
N PRO A 137 20.27 -14.58 6.08
CA PRO A 137 19.99 -15.77 5.28
C PRO A 137 18.93 -16.67 5.92
N ALA A 138 18.46 -16.37 7.12
CA ALA A 138 17.63 -17.29 7.91
C ALA A 138 16.21 -17.47 7.32
N PRO A 139 15.68 -18.72 7.21
CA PRO A 139 14.32 -19.00 6.75
C PRO A 139 13.21 -18.34 7.62
N ALA A 140 13.53 -18.04 8.88
CA ALA A 140 12.62 -17.32 9.77
C ALA A 140 12.25 -15.93 9.25
N ALA A 141 13.18 -15.25 8.55
CA ALA A 141 12.90 -13.94 7.97
C ALA A 141 11.93 -14.02 6.79
N ASP A 142 11.98 -15.12 6.01
CA ASP A 142 11.00 -15.37 4.93
C ASP A 142 9.59 -15.52 5.53
N ALA A 143 9.45 -16.31 6.59
CA ALA A 143 8.17 -16.48 7.28
C ALA A 143 7.69 -15.19 7.96
N GLU A 144 8.60 -14.37 8.50
CA GLU A 144 8.26 -13.10 9.14
C GLU A 144 7.66 -12.09 8.13
N ILE A 145 8.25 -11.93 6.94
CA ILE A 145 7.68 -11.01 5.93
C ILE A 145 6.36 -11.54 5.35
N ILE A 146 6.21 -12.87 5.22
CA ILE A 146 4.94 -13.48 4.82
C ILE A 146 3.87 -13.25 5.91
N SER A 147 4.23 -13.41 7.19
CA SER A 147 3.30 -13.16 8.31
C SER A 147 2.89 -11.69 8.39
N LEU A 148 3.80 -10.75 8.12
CA LEU A 148 3.46 -9.32 8.02
C LEU A 148 2.43 -9.07 6.91
N ALA A 149 2.62 -9.69 5.75
CA ALA A 149 1.66 -9.56 4.65
C ALA A 149 0.29 -10.15 5.02
N ALA A 150 0.27 -11.33 5.65
CA ALA A 150 -0.95 -11.98 6.12
C ALA A 150 -1.69 -11.14 7.18
N GLU A 151 -0.96 -10.55 8.14
CA GLU A 151 -1.50 -9.64 9.16
C GLU A 151 -2.16 -8.40 8.54
N ILE A 152 -1.54 -7.83 7.49
CA ILE A 152 -2.12 -6.70 6.75
C ILE A 152 -3.48 -7.07 6.15
N PHE A 153 -3.57 -8.21 5.47
CA PHE A 153 -4.83 -8.65 4.87
C PHE A 153 -5.89 -8.95 5.93
N ALA A 154 -5.51 -9.63 7.01
CA ALA A 154 -6.40 -9.93 8.12
C ALA A 154 -6.93 -8.64 8.78
N PHE A 155 -6.06 -7.66 9.06
CA PHE A 155 -6.45 -6.37 9.64
C PHE A 155 -7.41 -5.58 8.75
N LEU A 156 -7.20 -5.62 7.43
CA LEU A 156 -8.07 -4.97 6.45
C LEU A 156 -9.38 -5.74 6.22
N GLY A 157 -9.56 -6.91 6.81
CA GLY A 157 -10.72 -7.77 6.62
C GLY A 157 -10.82 -8.36 5.21
N ILE A 158 -9.68 -8.46 4.50
CA ILE A 158 -9.66 -9.03 3.15
C ILE A 158 -9.62 -10.55 3.26
N GLU A 159 -10.65 -11.19 2.74
CA GLU A 159 -10.82 -12.64 2.68
C GLU A 159 -10.60 -13.18 1.25
N ASP A 160 -10.85 -14.46 1.03
CA ASP A 160 -10.71 -15.12 -0.30
C ASP A 160 -9.32 -14.94 -0.94
N LEU A 161 -8.26 -14.99 -0.11
CA LEU A 161 -6.88 -14.98 -0.58
C LEU A 161 -6.22 -16.33 -0.38
N THR A 162 -5.44 -16.75 -1.37
CA THR A 162 -4.52 -17.88 -1.22
C THR A 162 -3.08 -17.38 -1.19
N LEU A 163 -2.33 -17.78 -0.17
CA LEU A 163 -0.87 -17.64 -0.15
C LEU A 163 -0.28 -18.77 -0.99
N GLU A 164 0.31 -18.42 -2.10
CA GLU A 164 1.07 -19.34 -2.93
C GLU A 164 2.56 -19.14 -2.67
N ILE A 165 3.31 -20.21 -2.43
CA ILE A 165 4.75 -20.18 -2.20
C ILE A 165 5.49 -21.11 -3.17
N ASN A 166 6.71 -20.76 -3.50
CA ASN A 166 7.60 -21.58 -4.30
C ASN A 166 9.07 -21.34 -3.91
N SER A 167 9.95 -22.21 -4.36
CA SER A 167 11.39 -21.94 -4.36
C SER A 167 11.92 -21.94 -5.79
N ILE A 168 12.55 -20.85 -6.18
CA ILE A 168 13.25 -20.74 -7.49
C ILE A 168 14.75 -21.00 -7.39
N GLY A 169 15.18 -21.58 -6.27
CA GLY A 169 16.55 -22.04 -6.03
C GLY A 169 17.61 -20.95 -6.04
N CYS A 170 18.84 -21.36 -5.84
CA CYS A 170 20.02 -20.51 -5.99
C CYS A 170 20.55 -20.55 -7.45
N PRO A 171 21.57 -19.76 -7.79
CA PRO A 171 22.18 -19.79 -9.14
C PRO A 171 22.61 -21.18 -9.60
N THR A 172 23.12 -22.02 -8.69
CA THR A 172 23.53 -23.42 -9.02
C THR A 172 22.31 -24.26 -9.41
N CYS A 173 21.24 -24.22 -8.64
CA CYS A 173 19.98 -24.91 -8.95
C CYS A 173 19.41 -24.45 -10.30
N ARG A 174 19.39 -23.13 -10.52
CA ARG A 174 18.90 -22.55 -11.79
C ARG A 174 19.69 -22.98 -13.01
N ALA A 175 21.00 -23.15 -12.89
CA ALA A 175 21.82 -23.60 -14.01
C ALA A 175 21.39 -24.98 -14.54
N GLU A 176 21.10 -25.94 -13.66
CA GLU A 176 20.61 -27.25 -14.04
C GLU A 176 19.16 -27.21 -14.54
N TYR A 177 18.30 -26.43 -13.86
CA TYR A 177 16.93 -26.27 -14.27
C TYR A 177 16.77 -25.58 -15.64
N HIS A 178 17.58 -24.56 -15.95
CA HIS A 178 17.60 -23.92 -17.27
C HIS A 178 17.95 -24.92 -18.39
N LYS A 179 18.89 -25.84 -18.15
CA LYS A 179 19.21 -26.91 -19.13
C LYS A 179 18.00 -27.80 -19.40
N ALA A 180 17.31 -28.21 -18.32
CA ALA A 180 16.13 -29.05 -18.44
C ALA A 180 14.97 -28.32 -19.15
N LEU A 181 14.69 -27.04 -18.77
CA LEU A 181 13.69 -26.23 -19.44
C LEU A 181 14.00 -25.99 -20.92
N LYS A 182 15.25 -25.67 -21.24
CA LYS A 182 15.66 -25.47 -22.63
C LYS A 182 15.45 -26.76 -23.44
N ALA A 183 15.90 -27.90 -22.93
CA ALA A 183 15.71 -29.19 -23.59
C ALA A 183 14.21 -29.55 -23.75
N TYR A 184 13.37 -29.19 -22.80
CA TYR A 184 11.93 -29.39 -22.90
C TYR A 184 11.30 -28.51 -23.98
N PHE A 185 11.50 -27.18 -23.92
CA PHE A 185 10.88 -26.23 -24.84
C PHE A 185 11.44 -26.31 -26.27
N GLU A 186 12.66 -26.79 -26.48
CA GLU A 186 13.20 -27.04 -27.82
C GLU A 186 12.37 -28.06 -28.61
N GLN A 187 11.70 -29.00 -27.91
CA GLN A 187 10.81 -29.98 -28.57
C GLN A 187 9.54 -29.32 -29.13
N TYR A 188 9.18 -28.14 -28.64
CA TYR A 188 7.98 -27.37 -29.04
C TYR A 188 8.34 -26.06 -29.74
N LYS A 189 9.59 -25.93 -30.22
CA LYS A 189 10.13 -24.67 -30.76
C LYS A 189 9.27 -24.06 -31.87
N ASP A 190 8.69 -24.88 -32.72
CA ASP A 190 7.83 -24.43 -33.83
C ASP A 190 6.44 -23.96 -33.40
N GLU A 191 6.03 -24.27 -32.16
CA GLU A 191 4.74 -23.89 -31.60
C GLU A 191 4.83 -22.66 -30.68
N LEU A 192 6.05 -22.27 -30.26
CA LEU A 192 6.28 -21.15 -29.37
C LEU A 192 6.01 -19.81 -30.08
N CYS A 193 5.44 -18.86 -29.38
CA CYS A 193 5.31 -17.48 -29.89
C CYS A 193 6.69 -16.81 -30.03
N GLY A 194 6.78 -15.77 -30.89
CA GLY A 194 8.05 -15.09 -31.18
C GLY A 194 8.78 -14.56 -29.93
N THR A 195 8.05 -14.08 -28.92
CA THR A 195 8.65 -13.67 -27.64
C THR A 195 9.24 -14.85 -26.87
N CYS A 196 8.58 -16.02 -26.90
CA CYS A 196 9.08 -17.21 -26.23
C CYS A 196 10.29 -17.85 -26.95
N LEU A 197 10.42 -17.67 -28.24
CA LEU A 197 11.63 -18.07 -28.99
C LEU A 197 12.85 -17.25 -28.52
N ASP A 198 12.72 -15.95 -28.29
CA ASP A 198 13.78 -15.12 -27.74
C ASP A 198 14.08 -15.49 -26.28
N ARG A 199 13.02 -15.72 -25.46
CA ARG A 199 13.15 -16.17 -24.07
C ARG A 199 13.81 -17.52 -23.92
N LEU A 200 13.64 -18.44 -24.88
CA LEU A 200 14.24 -19.76 -24.87
C LEU A 200 15.78 -19.70 -24.83
N GLU A 201 16.36 -18.70 -25.52
CA GLU A 201 17.81 -18.51 -25.55
C GLU A 201 18.33 -17.70 -24.35
N ARG A 202 17.56 -16.72 -23.88
CA ARG A 202 18.01 -15.78 -22.84
C ARG A 202 17.62 -16.21 -21.44
N ASN A 203 16.34 -16.55 -21.23
CA ASN A 203 15.81 -16.93 -19.93
C ASN A 203 14.56 -17.82 -20.10
N PRO A 204 14.74 -19.16 -20.23
CA PRO A 204 13.62 -20.07 -20.47
C PRO A 204 12.59 -20.10 -19.35
N MET A 205 12.92 -19.71 -18.12
CA MET A 205 11.93 -19.60 -17.03
C MET A 205 10.81 -18.59 -17.35
N ARG A 206 11.10 -17.56 -18.16
CA ARG A 206 10.09 -16.58 -18.60
C ARG A 206 9.04 -17.13 -19.54
N ILE A 207 9.25 -18.32 -20.11
CA ILE A 207 8.25 -19.00 -20.95
C ILE A 207 7.08 -19.48 -20.07
N LEU A 208 7.36 -19.87 -18.83
CA LEU A 208 6.35 -20.33 -17.85
C LEU A 208 5.27 -19.27 -17.56
N ASP A 209 5.62 -17.99 -17.65
CA ASP A 209 4.65 -16.86 -17.46
C ASP A 209 4.13 -16.29 -18.80
N CYS A 210 4.15 -17.07 -19.87
CA CYS A 210 3.66 -16.58 -21.15
C CYS A 210 2.14 -16.54 -21.21
N LYS A 211 1.59 -15.37 -21.62
CA LYS A 211 0.14 -15.14 -21.75
C LYS A 211 -0.47 -15.75 -23.04
N SER A 212 0.36 -16.28 -23.97
CA SER A 212 -0.14 -16.98 -25.15
C SER A 212 -0.78 -18.31 -24.75
N PRO A 213 -2.02 -18.61 -25.15
CA PRO A 213 -2.69 -19.87 -24.78
C PRO A 213 -1.88 -21.12 -25.18
N VAL A 214 -1.20 -21.09 -26.32
CA VAL A 214 -0.37 -22.21 -26.80
C VAL A 214 0.84 -22.40 -25.89
N CYS A 215 1.62 -21.31 -25.64
CA CYS A 215 2.79 -21.39 -24.79
C CYS A 215 2.44 -21.75 -23.34
N SER A 216 1.34 -21.21 -22.81
CA SER A 216 0.84 -21.54 -21.46
C SER A 216 0.51 -23.03 -21.34
N LYS A 217 -0.17 -23.60 -22.32
CA LYS A 217 -0.50 -25.03 -22.34
C LYS A 217 0.74 -25.91 -22.43
N ILE A 218 1.73 -25.51 -23.23
CA ILE A 218 3.01 -26.24 -23.30
C ILE A 218 3.73 -26.15 -21.94
N ALA A 219 3.69 -24.99 -21.26
CA ALA A 219 4.33 -24.76 -19.98
C ALA A 219 3.77 -25.63 -18.85
N GLU A 220 2.49 -26.07 -18.92
CA GLU A 220 1.90 -26.97 -17.91
C GLU A 220 2.65 -28.30 -17.76
N GLY A 221 3.28 -28.80 -18.80
CA GLY A 221 4.06 -30.03 -18.79
C GLY A 221 5.57 -29.83 -18.57
N ALA A 222 6.01 -28.60 -18.33
CA ALA A 222 7.42 -28.31 -18.17
C ALA A 222 7.97 -28.85 -16.83
N PRO A 223 9.29 -29.18 -16.77
CA PRO A 223 9.93 -29.50 -15.51
C PRO A 223 9.71 -28.43 -14.46
N VAL A 224 9.57 -28.81 -13.18
CA VAL A 224 9.39 -27.88 -12.07
C VAL A 224 10.69 -27.65 -11.32
N MET A 225 10.91 -26.41 -10.86
CA MET A 225 12.14 -26.00 -10.17
C MET A 225 12.43 -26.81 -8.91
N LEU A 226 11.37 -27.25 -8.20
CA LEU A 226 11.50 -27.97 -6.95
C LEU A 226 12.24 -29.30 -7.06
N ASP A 227 12.25 -29.93 -8.25
CA ASP A 227 12.98 -31.17 -8.52
C ASP A 227 14.49 -30.93 -8.71
N TYR A 228 14.91 -29.68 -8.93
CA TYR A 228 16.31 -29.30 -9.21
C TYR A 228 16.95 -28.54 -8.03
N LEU A 229 16.30 -28.47 -6.88
CA LEU A 229 16.86 -27.81 -5.70
C LEU A 229 18.05 -28.59 -5.15
N CYS A 230 19.15 -27.88 -4.87
CA CYS A 230 20.22 -28.41 -4.06
C CYS A 230 19.77 -28.62 -2.62
N ASP A 231 20.54 -29.40 -1.83
CA ASP A 231 20.16 -29.74 -0.45
C ASP A 231 19.95 -28.49 0.41
N GLU A 232 20.81 -27.46 0.29
CA GLU A 232 20.67 -26.20 1.00
C GLU A 232 19.34 -25.50 0.68
N CYS A 233 18.99 -25.37 -0.60
CA CYS A 233 17.75 -24.70 -1.01
C CYS A 233 16.52 -25.52 -0.61
N ARG A 234 16.59 -26.83 -0.66
CA ARG A 234 15.53 -27.73 -0.18
C ARG A 234 15.32 -27.59 1.32
N GLU A 235 16.40 -27.66 2.08
CA GLU A 235 16.34 -27.49 3.55
C GLU A 235 15.81 -26.12 3.94
N HIS A 236 16.24 -25.05 3.25
CA HIS A 236 15.73 -23.70 3.45
C HIS A 236 14.20 -23.64 3.25
N PHE A 237 13.72 -24.17 2.13
CA PHE A 237 12.30 -24.15 1.78
C PHE A 237 11.45 -24.99 2.76
N GLU A 238 11.93 -26.17 3.20
CA GLU A 238 11.28 -26.98 4.21
C GLU A 238 11.18 -26.23 5.56
N LYS A 239 12.24 -25.49 5.96
CA LYS A 239 12.21 -24.67 7.16
C LYS A 239 11.23 -23.50 7.05
N VAL A 240 11.13 -22.83 5.90
CA VAL A 240 10.11 -21.79 5.67
C VAL A 240 8.71 -22.36 5.90
N LYS A 241 8.40 -23.51 5.30
CA LYS A 241 7.10 -24.19 5.50
C LYS A 241 6.85 -24.51 6.96
N SER A 242 7.85 -25.05 7.67
CA SER A 242 7.74 -25.37 9.11
C SER A 242 7.45 -24.11 9.95
N TYR A 243 8.01 -22.95 9.61
CA TYR A 243 7.67 -21.68 10.28
C TYR A 243 6.25 -21.24 9.98
N LEU A 244 5.78 -21.33 8.72
CA LEU A 244 4.41 -20.99 8.33
C LEU A 244 3.40 -21.89 9.05
N ASP A 245 3.68 -23.20 9.13
CA ASP A 245 2.86 -24.16 9.88
C ASP A 245 2.78 -23.77 11.37
N ALA A 246 3.91 -23.41 11.99
CA ALA A 246 3.97 -22.98 13.39
C ALA A 246 3.22 -21.65 13.64
N LEU A 247 3.19 -20.77 12.64
CA LEU A 247 2.44 -19.50 12.66
C LEU A 247 0.96 -19.67 12.29
N MET A 248 0.54 -20.89 11.94
CA MET A 248 -0.83 -21.23 11.48
C MET A 248 -1.24 -20.40 10.24
N ILE A 249 -0.29 -20.19 9.33
CA ILE A 249 -0.53 -19.52 8.05
C ILE A 249 -0.69 -20.58 6.99
N ASP A 250 -1.89 -20.70 6.43
CA ASP A 250 -2.19 -21.62 5.35
C ASP A 250 -1.52 -21.18 4.06
N TYR A 251 -0.97 -22.13 3.31
CA TYR A 251 -0.31 -21.89 2.05
C TYR A 251 -0.49 -23.03 1.04
N VAL A 252 -0.30 -22.72 -0.23
CA VAL A 252 -0.23 -23.70 -1.31
C VAL A 252 1.16 -23.61 -1.96
N VAL A 253 1.80 -24.76 -2.16
CA VAL A 253 3.04 -24.82 -2.96
C VAL A 253 2.66 -24.81 -4.41
N ASN A 254 2.94 -23.69 -5.10
CA ASN A 254 2.69 -23.54 -6.53
C ASN A 254 4.03 -23.49 -7.29
N PRO A 255 4.46 -24.61 -7.94
CA PRO A 255 5.75 -24.68 -8.61
C PRO A 255 5.85 -23.80 -9.87
N HIS A 256 4.74 -23.22 -10.33
CA HIS A 256 4.67 -22.38 -11.51
C HIS A 256 4.82 -20.88 -11.22
N ILE A 257 4.93 -20.47 -9.96
CA ILE A 257 5.20 -19.06 -9.65
C ILE A 257 6.57 -18.67 -10.22
N VAL A 258 6.56 -17.70 -11.13
CA VAL A 258 7.73 -17.00 -11.65
C VAL A 258 7.53 -15.52 -11.44
N ARG A 259 8.43 -14.89 -10.69
CA ARG A 259 8.33 -13.44 -10.41
C ARG A 259 8.72 -12.60 -11.63
N GLY A 260 8.12 -11.41 -11.73
CA GLY A 260 8.35 -10.47 -12.84
C GLY A 260 9.77 -9.87 -12.92
N LEU A 261 10.64 -10.09 -11.92
CA LEU A 261 11.97 -9.50 -11.79
C LEU A 261 13.01 -10.61 -11.63
N ASP A 262 14.21 -10.43 -12.21
CA ASP A 262 15.21 -11.49 -12.33
C ASP A 262 16.09 -11.69 -11.10
N TYR A 263 16.08 -10.75 -10.16
CA TYR A 263 16.91 -10.80 -8.96
C TYR A 263 16.50 -11.85 -7.91
N TYR A 264 15.30 -12.41 -8.00
CA TYR A 264 14.82 -13.35 -6.98
C TYR A 264 15.65 -14.62 -6.92
N THR A 265 15.76 -15.16 -5.68
CA THR A 265 16.43 -16.43 -5.37
C THR A 265 15.64 -17.15 -4.28
N LYS A 266 15.84 -18.48 -4.11
CA LYS A 266 15.21 -19.28 -3.05
C LYS A 266 13.70 -19.04 -2.98
N THR A 267 13.18 -18.57 -1.83
CA THR A 267 11.74 -18.39 -1.56
C THR A 267 11.14 -17.27 -2.40
N VAL A 268 10.00 -17.53 -3.03
CA VAL A 268 9.10 -16.54 -3.64
C VAL A 268 7.67 -16.84 -3.20
N PHE A 269 6.84 -15.80 -3.11
CA PHE A 269 5.44 -15.95 -2.72
C PHE A 269 4.54 -14.89 -3.35
N GLU A 270 3.26 -15.22 -3.43
CA GLU A 270 2.18 -14.34 -3.90
C GLU A 270 0.92 -14.56 -3.08
N PHE A 271 0.19 -13.49 -2.80
CA PHE A 271 -1.18 -13.55 -2.29
C PHE A 271 -2.14 -13.31 -3.46
N VAL A 272 -2.91 -14.31 -3.82
CA VAL A 272 -3.78 -14.32 -4.99
C VAL A 272 -5.23 -14.28 -4.55
N SER A 273 -6.00 -13.34 -5.10
CA SER A 273 -7.43 -13.22 -4.81
C SER A 273 -8.25 -14.25 -5.61
N HIS A 274 -9.27 -14.82 -4.96
CA HIS A 274 -10.26 -15.70 -5.55
C HIS A 274 -11.69 -15.15 -5.49
N ASN A 275 -11.83 -13.87 -5.13
CA ASN A 275 -13.12 -13.19 -5.22
C ASN A 275 -13.56 -13.03 -6.67
N ASP A 276 -14.83 -13.29 -6.99
CA ASP A 276 -15.40 -13.27 -8.34
C ASP A 276 -15.02 -12.04 -9.20
N LYS A 277 -14.88 -10.87 -8.56
CA LYS A 277 -14.54 -9.61 -9.26
C LYS A 277 -13.05 -9.38 -9.42
N THR A 278 -12.22 -10.06 -8.63
CA THR A 278 -10.77 -9.88 -8.58
C THR A 278 -10.01 -11.19 -8.70
N ASP A 279 -10.64 -12.23 -9.22
CA ASP A 279 -10.05 -13.57 -9.37
C ASP A 279 -8.75 -13.54 -10.17
N GLY A 280 -7.73 -14.21 -9.63
CA GLY A 280 -6.37 -14.22 -10.17
C GLY A 280 -5.58 -12.93 -9.99
N LEU A 281 -6.10 -11.93 -9.26
CA LEU A 281 -5.36 -10.70 -8.97
C LEU A 281 -4.34 -10.97 -7.86
N VAL A 282 -3.06 -10.77 -8.18
CA VAL A 282 -1.98 -10.78 -7.17
C VAL A 282 -2.04 -9.48 -6.36
N CYS A 283 -2.45 -9.57 -5.10
CA CYS A 283 -2.60 -8.43 -4.19
C CYS A 283 -1.28 -7.97 -3.60
N GLY A 284 -0.37 -8.91 -3.38
CA GLY A 284 0.98 -8.66 -2.87
C GLY A 284 1.87 -9.86 -3.14
N GLY A 285 3.17 -9.64 -3.17
CA GLY A 285 4.10 -10.73 -3.32
C GLY A 285 5.55 -10.28 -3.32
N GLY A 286 6.41 -11.23 -3.04
CA GLY A 286 7.81 -10.98 -2.84
C GLY A 286 8.65 -12.24 -2.82
N GLY A 287 9.75 -12.16 -2.12
CA GLY A 287 10.67 -13.27 -1.95
C GLY A 287 12.07 -12.81 -1.61
N ARG A 288 13.00 -13.71 -1.75
CA ARG A 288 14.42 -13.53 -1.43
C ARG A 288 15.20 -13.12 -2.68
N TYR A 289 16.20 -12.26 -2.50
CA TYR A 289 17.08 -11.75 -3.56
C TYR A 289 18.52 -11.58 -3.03
N ASP A 290 19.12 -12.70 -2.64
CA ASP A 290 20.41 -12.74 -1.94
C ASP A 290 21.57 -12.12 -2.75
N GLY A 291 21.49 -12.06 -4.09
CA GLY A 291 22.52 -11.52 -4.98
C GLY A 291 22.39 -10.02 -5.28
N LEU A 292 21.24 -9.37 -4.98
CA LEU A 292 20.97 -8.01 -5.44
C LEU A 292 22.00 -6.98 -4.95
N ILE A 293 22.37 -7.02 -3.68
CA ILE A 293 23.34 -6.07 -3.10
C ILE A 293 24.72 -6.22 -3.76
N GLU A 294 25.13 -7.44 -4.09
CA GLU A 294 26.38 -7.74 -4.78
C GLU A 294 26.35 -7.27 -6.25
N GLU A 295 25.24 -7.45 -6.94
CA GLU A 295 25.04 -6.93 -8.31
C GLU A 295 25.10 -5.39 -8.36
N LEU A 296 24.72 -4.72 -7.28
CA LEU A 296 24.82 -3.26 -7.12
C LEU A 296 26.20 -2.80 -6.65
N GLY A 297 27.17 -3.71 -6.49
CA GLY A 297 28.56 -3.41 -6.13
C GLY A 297 28.88 -3.44 -4.64
N GLY A 298 27.98 -3.97 -3.81
CA GLY A 298 28.20 -4.22 -2.38
C GLY A 298 28.82 -5.58 -2.10
N GLN A 299 28.95 -5.91 -0.81
CA GLN A 299 29.30 -7.27 -0.37
C GLN A 299 28.05 -8.16 -0.43
N HIS A 300 28.27 -9.47 -0.54
CA HIS A 300 27.18 -10.44 -0.48
C HIS A 300 26.34 -10.25 0.79
N THR A 301 25.10 -9.85 0.62
CA THR A 301 24.18 -9.52 1.71
C THR A 301 22.83 -10.17 1.44
N PRO A 302 22.54 -11.33 2.05
CA PRO A 302 21.27 -12.00 1.86
C PRO A 302 20.10 -11.07 2.20
N SER A 303 19.17 -10.96 1.30
CA SER A 303 18.10 -9.96 1.37
C SER A 303 16.76 -10.52 0.88
N LEU A 304 15.68 -9.95 1.37
CA LEU A 304 14.33 -10.37 1.01
C LEU A 304 13.34 -9.22 1.25
N GLY A 305 12.19 -9.28 0.59
CA GLY A 305 11.15 -8.28 0.76
C GLY A 305 9.88 -8.63 -0.02
N PHE A 306 8.88 -7.81 0.13
CA PHE A 306 7.67 -7.88 -0.69
C PHE A 306 7.11 -6.50 -0.98
N ALA A 307 6.23 -6.43 -1.97
CA ALA A 307 5.47 -5.22 -2.26
C ALA A 307 3.99 -5.52 -2.52
N MET A 308 3.13 -4.57 -2.14
CA MET A 308 1.70 -4.54 -2.40
C MET A 308 1.34 -3.26 -3.16
N GLY A 309 0.50 -3.38 -4.19
CA GLY A 309 -0.04 -2.21 -4.88
C GLY A 309 -1.25 -1.65 -4.13
N LEU A 310 -1.22 -0.36 -3.74
CA LEU A 310 -2.30 0.26 -2.98
C LEU A 310 -3.61 0.26 -3.77
N GLU A 311 -3.56 0.55 -5.07
CA GLU A 311 -4.73 0.55 -5.95
C GLU A 311 -5.35 -0.85 -6.09
N ARG A 312 -4.52 -1.90 -6.04
CA ARG A 312 -5.02 -3.30 -6.03
C ARG A 312 -5.68 -3.64 -4.71
N LEU A 313 -5.09 -3.26 -3.58
CA LEU A 313 -5.71 -3.44 -2.27
C LEU A 313 -7.06 -2.73 -2.20
N LEU A 314 -7.14 -1.46 -2.64
CA LEU A 314 -8.39 -0.71 -2.69
C LEU A 314 -9.42 -1.39 -3.61
N SER A 315 -8.98 -1.95 -4.74
CA SER A 315 -9.89 -2.67 -5.66
C SER A 315 -10.47 -3.93 -5.03
N VAL A 316 -9.68 -4.67 -4.25
CA VAL A 316 -10.14 -5.87 -3.54
C VAL A 316 -11.08 -5.50 -2.39
N ILE A 317 -10.73 -4.49 -1.59
CA ILE A 317 -11.56 -3.94 -0.52
C ILE A 317 -12.94 -3.54 -1.09
N GLU A 318 -12.97 -2.80 -2.20
CA GLU A 318 -14.21 -2.40 -2.85
C GLU A 318 -14.98 -3.59 -3.43
N ALA A 319 -14.30 -4.57 -4.03
CA ALA A 319 -14.92 -5.77 -4.59
C ALA A 319 -15.61 -6.62 -3.53
N GLN A 320 -15.01 -6.72 -2.34
CA GLN A 320 -15.55 -7.45 -1.19
C GLN A 320 -16.57 -6.64 -0.38
N GLY A 321 -16.76 -5.36 -0.71
CA GLY A 321 -17.73 -4.49 0.00
C GLY A 321 -17.27 -4.12 1.41
N ILE A 322 -15.96 -4.15 1.68
CA ILE A 322 -15.40 -3.76 2.97
C ILE A 322 -15.50 -2.25 3.12
N GLU A 323 -16.16 -1.79 4.17
CA GLU A 323 -16.29 -0.38 4.48
C GLU A 323 -15.03 0.09 5.24
N LEU A 324 -14.29 1.02 4.63
CA LEU A 324 -13.19 1.69 5.31
C LEU A 324 -13.73 2.83 6.18
N PRO A 325 -13.05 3.15 7.31
CA PRO A 325 -13.40 4.29 8.13
C PRO A 325 -13.58 5.54 7.28
N GLY A 326 -14.71 6.23 7.50
CA GLY A 326 -15.08 7.39 6.71
C GLY A 326 -14.10 8.57 6.86
N ASP A 327 -14.20 9.54 5.96
CA ASP A 327 -13.44 10.78 6.08
C ASP A 327 -13.84 11.49 7.39
N GLN A 328 -12.88 12.19 8.00
CA GLN A 328 -13.13 12.95 9.21
C GLN A 328 -14.21 13.99 8.92
N LYS A 329 -15.39 13.80 9.51
CA LYS A 329 -16.50 14.74 9.40
C LYS A 329 -16.15 16.05 10.11
N CYS A 330 -16.76 17.14 9.67
CA CYS A 330 -16.72 18.39 10.42
C CYS A 330 -17.45 18.20 11.77
N ASP A 331 -16.73 18.35 12.89
CA ASP A 331 -17.36 18.20 14.20
C ASP A 331 -18.36 19.31 14.43
N ILE A 332 -17.98 20.56 14.17
CA ILE A 332 -18.88 21.69 14.30
C ILE A 332 -18.75 22.71 13.19
N TYR A 333 -19.89 23.19 12.70
CA TYR A 333 -19.97 24.36 11.82
C TYR A 333 -20.62 25.54 12.58
N ILE A 334 -19.84 26.63 12.70
CA ILE A 334 -20.27 27.86 13.40
C ILE A 334 -20.73 28.90 12.35
N GLY A 335 -22.01 29.06 12.21
CA GLY A 335 -22.62 30.13 11.41
C GLY A 335 -22.60 31.47 12.14
N SER A 336 -22.75 32.57 11.39
CA SER A 336 -22.77 33.93 11.98
C SER A 336 -23.71 34.88 11.25
N ILE A 337 -24.22 35.87 11.97
CA ILE A 337 -25.05 36.95 11.47
C ILE A 337 -24.40 38.28 11.84
N GLY A 338 -23.87 39.00 10.85
CA GLY A 338 -23.18 40.28 11.05
C GLY A 338 -21.68 40.13 11.30
N ASP A 339 -20.96 41.25 11.22
CA ASP A 339 -19.50 41.29 11.26
C ASP A 339 -18.93 40.92 12.63
N ALA A 340 -19.56 41.39 13.70
CA ALA A 340 -19.15 41.11 15.06
C ALA A 340 -19.25 39.61 15.38
N ALA A 341 -20.35 38.96 14.99
CA ALA A 341 -20.55 37.52 15.15
C ALA A 341 -19.59 36.70 14.28
N SER A 342 -19.22 37.17 13.10
CA SER A 342 -18.25 36.55 12.24
C SER A 342 -16.85 36.51 12.88
N LEU A 343 -16.44 37.56 13.56
CA LEU A 343 -15.17 37.61 14.31
C LEU A 343 -15.18 36.63 15.50
N VAL A 344 -16.29 36.54 16.21
CA VAL A 344 -16.46 35.58 17.31
C VAL A 344 -16.40 34.16 16.78
N ALA A 345 -17.13 33.83 15.70
CA ALA A 345 -17.11 32.51 15.09
C ALA A 345 -15.70 32.11 14.63
N ALA A 346 -14.94 33.03 14.03
CA ALA A 346 -13.58 32.81 13.63
C ALA A 346 -12.66 32.48 14.82
N LYS A 347 -12.80 33.22 15.93
CA LYS A 347 -12.05 32.99 17.17
C LYS A 347 -12.38 31.61 17.74
N LEU A 348 -13.66 31.31 17.94
CA LEU A 348 -14.08 30.00 18.49
C LEU A 348 -13.61 28.82 17.65
N CYS A 349 -13.68 28.93 16.34
CA CYS A 349 -13.13 27.89 15.46
C CYS A 349 -11.61 27.73 15.60
N THR A 350 -10.90 28.83 15.85
CA THR A 350 -9.44 28.77 16.06
C THR A 350 -9.10 28.07 17.37
N ASP A 351 -9.80 28.41 18.44
CA ASP A 351 -9.63 27.81 19.75
C ASP A 351 -9.93 26.30 19.70
N LEU A 352 -11.08 25.91 19.14
CA LEU A 352 -11.47 24.51 18.93
C LEU A 352 -10.45 23.71 18.11
N ARG A 353 -9.92 24.30 17.04
CA ARG A 353 -8.89 23.63 16.22
C ARG A 353 -7.58 23.40 16.97
N SER A 354 -7.24 24.31 17.89
CA SER A 354 -6.08 24.14 18.77
C SER A 354 -6.26 22.96 19.72
N ASP A 355 -7.50 22.64 20.08
CA ASP A 355 -7.87 21.48 20.91
C ASP A 355 -8.14 20.21 20.09
N GLY A 356 -7.83 20.21 18.78
CA GLY A 356 -7.96 19.05 17.89
C GLY A 356 -9.38 18.83 17.33
N VAL A 357 -10.33 19.74 17.57
CA VAL A 357 -11.70 19.66 17.05
C VAL A 357 -11.79 20.16 15.62
N SER A 358 -12.44 19.41 14.73
CA SER A 358 -12.67 19.81 13.34
C SER A 358 -13.78 20.85 13.25
N ALA A 359 -13.44 22.14 13.35
CA ALA A 359 -14.36 23.26 13.36
C ALA A 359 -14.25 24.11 12.08
N GLN A 360 -15.41 24.53 11.53
CA GLN A 360 -15.49 25.41 10.37
C GLN A 360 -16.46 26.55 10.64
N PHE A 361 -16.23 27.70 9.99
CA PHE A 361 -17.13 28.84 9.98
C PHE A 361 -17.31 29.39 8.57
N ASP A 362 -18.24 30.35 8.37
CA ASP A 362 -18.46 30.89 7.02
C ASP A 362 -17.36 31.86 6.60
N VAL A 363 -16.54 31.45 5.63
CA VAL A 363 -15.47 32.26 5.02
C VAL A 363 -15.89 32.92 3.73
N ALA A 364 -17.16 32.77 3.30
CA ALA A 364 -17.63 33.24 1.99
C ALA A 364 -18.73 34.31 2.07
N GLY A 365 -19.07 34.78 3.28
CA GLY A 365 -20.10 35.80 3.50
C GLY A 365 -21.50 35.35 3.07
N ARG A 366 -21.85 34.09 3.28
CA ARG A 366 -23.14 33.51 2.89
C ARG A 366 -24.26 33.97 3.81
N SER A 367 -25.48 34.02 3.29
CA SER A 367 -26.67 34.16 4.14
C SER A 367 -26.80 32.94 5.07
N VAL A 368 -27.44 33.13 6.26
CA VAL A 368 -27.63 32.06 7.26
C VAL A 368 -28.22 30.78 6.67
N LYS A 369 -29.23 30.91 5.81
CA LYS A 369 -29.81 29.76 5.10
C LYS A 369 -28.79 29.01 4.23
N ALA A 370 -27.89 29.73 3.57
CA ALA A 370 -26.85 29.13 2.76
C ALA A 370 -25.72 28.53 3.59
N GLN A 371 -25.43 29.15 4.77
CA GLN A 371 -24.47 28.59 5.74
C GLN A 371 -24.97 27.23 6.28
N MET A 372 -26.22 27.15 6.71
CA MET A 372 -26.79 25.89 7.22
C MET A 372 -26.88 24.81 6.15
N LYS A 373 -27.24 25.18 4.90
CA LYS A 373 -27.18 24.23 3.79
C LYS A 373 -25.75 23.76 3.48
N TYR A 374 -24.77 24.59 3.76
CA TYR A 374 -23.36 24.21 3.60
C TYR A 374 -22.90 23.29 4.74
N ALA A 375 -23.28 23.58 5.98
CA ALA A 375 -23.05 22.70 7.13
C ALA A 375 -23.62 21.27 6.90
N ASP A 376 -24.83 21.20 6.35
CA ASP A 376 -25.47 19.94 5.93
C ASP A 376 -24.63 19.18 4.90
N LYS A 377 -24.10 19.88 3.89
CA LYS A 377 -23.24 19.27 2.86
C LYS A 377 -21.89 18.81 3.40
N LEU A 378 -21.39 19.45 4.45
CA LEU A 378 -20.18 19.05 5.17
C LEU A 378 -20.44 17.87 6.10
N CYS A 379 -21.67 17.41 6.24
CA CYS A 379 -22.10 16.44 7.24
C CYS A 379 -21.61 16.83 8.64
N ALA A 380 -21.70 18.14 8.99
CA ALA A 380 -21.29 18.63 10.28
C ALA A 380 -22.11 17.94 11.39
N ARG A 381 -21.44 17.39 12.42
CA ARG A 381 -22.10 16.71 13.54
C ARG A 381 -22.89 17.68 14.40
N PHE A 382 -22.33 18.87 14.58
CA PHE A 382 -22.93 19.93 15.35
C PHE A 382 -22.97 21.23 14.54
N THR A 383 -23.97 22.08 14.82
CA THR A 383 -24.06 23.42 14.25
C THR A 383 -24.54 24.42 15.27
N CYS A 384 -24.07 25.66 15.20
CA CYS A 384 -24.66 26.80 15.84
C CYS A 384 -24.68 28.02 14.90
N VAL A 385 -25.45 29.02 15.24
CA VAL A 385 -25.43 30.32 14.56
C VAL A 385 -25.32 31.39 15.63
N ILE A 386 -24.32 32.25 15.53
CA ILE A 386 -24.06 33.36 16.47
C ILE A 386 -24.61 34.65 15.87
N GLY A 387 -25.38 35.38 16.64
CA GLY A 387 -25.83 36.71 16.34
C GLY A 387 -25.47 37.70 17.46
N ASP A 388 -25.85 38.98 17.30
CA ASP A 388 -25.56 40.02 18.29
C ASP A 388 -26.24 39.73 19.66
N ASP A 389 -27.41 39.09 19.65
CA ASP A 389 -28.11 38.69 20.87
C ASP A 389 -27.36 37.62 21.66
N ASP A 390 -26.74 36.68 20.98
CA ASP A 390 -25.96 35.59 21.60
C ASP A 390 -24.66 36.15 22.19
N ILE A 391 -24.03 37.08 21.50
CA ILE A 391 -22.85 37.80 22.01
C ILE A 391 -23.21 38.60 23.27
N ALA A 392 -24.36 39.32 23.25
CA ALA A 392 -24.80 40.09 24.38
C ALA A 392 -25.15 39.24 25.61
N LYS A 393 -25.66 38.02 25.40
CA LYS A 393 -25.97 37.05 26.46
C LYS A 393 -24.73 36.28 26.92
N GLY A 394 -23.66 36.22 26.11
CA GLY A 394 -22.49 35.41 26.35
C GLY A 394 -22.71 33.90 26.18
N GLU A 395 -23.80 33.48 25.54
CA GLU A 395 -24.16 32.08 25.34
C GLU A 395 -24.59 31.82 23.89
N VAL A 396 -24.30 30.61 23.42
CA VAL A 396 -24.71 30.12 22.09
C VAL A 396 -25.35 28.74 22.18
N LEU A 397 -26.42 28.51 21.41
CA LEU A 397 -27.09 27.22 21.31
C LEU A 397 -26.49 26.39 20.21
N VAL A 398 -25.83 25.28 20.59
CA VAL A 398 -25.30 24.29 19.68
C VAL A 398 -26.35 23.20 19.46
N LYS A 399 -26.63 22.91 18.19
CA LYS A 399 -27.54 21.83 17.77
C LYS A 399 -26.75 20.62 17.37
N ASN A 400 -27.04 19.47 17.94
CA ASN A 400 -26.64 18.17 17.45
C ASN A 400 -27.48 17.85 16.20
N MET A 401 -26.82 17.58 15.06
CA MET A 401 -27.50 17.38 13.78
C MET A 401 -28.08 15.96 13.62
N GLU A 402 -27.66 15.02 14.45
CA GLU A 402 -28.12 13.65 14.43
C GLU A 402 -29.47 13.48 15.15
N ASN A 403 -29.57 13.97 16.39
CA ASN A 403 -30.78 13.83 17.22
C ASN A 403 -31.61 15.10 17.34
N GLY A 404 -31.09 16.25 16.88
CA GLY A 404 -31.76 17.55 16.93
C GLY A 404 -31.73 18.25 18.27
N GLU A 405 -31.10 17.69 19.30
CA GLU A 405 -30.97 18.31 20.62
C GLU A 405 -30.17 19.61 20.57
N LYS A 406 -30.50 20.54 21.45
CA LYS A 406 -29.81 21.82 21.57
C LYS A 406 -29.26 21.98 22.98
N THR A 407 -27.99 22.31 23.08
CA THR A 407 -27.28 22.57 24.34
C THR A 407 -26.72 23.98 24.32
N ALA A 408 -26.85 24.70 25.40
CA ALA A 408 -26.28 26.04 25.57
C ALA A 408 -24.83 25.90 26.05
N PHE A 409 -23.93 26.70 25.47
CA PHE A 409 -22.51 26.79 25.84
C PHE A 409 -22.14 28.25 26.05
N SER A 410 -21.26 28.51 27.01
CA SER A 410 -20.66 29.83 27.22
C SER A 410 -19.77 30.20 26.03
N ILE A 411 -19.94 31.43 25.49
CA ILE A 411 -19.02 31.91 24.42
C ILE A 411 -17.59 32.06 24.95
N GLU A 412 -17.42 32.48 26.21
CA GLU A 412 -16.13 32.69 26.85
C GLU A 412 -15.36 31.37 27.04
N ASN A 413 -16.06 30.30 27.46
CA ASN A 413 -15.45 28.99 27.74
C ASN A 413 -15.80 27.93 26.69
N PHE A 414 -16.19 28.35 25.49
CA PHE A 414 -16.79 27.49 24.47
C PHE A 414 -15.91 26.28 24.11
N SER A 415 -14.60 26.49 23.92
CA SER A 415 -13.70 25.41 23.51
C SER A 415 -13.59 24.31 24.56
N ASP A 416 -13.40 24.71 25.83
CA ASP A 416 -13.28 23.77 26.95
C ASP A 416 -14.58 22.99 27.17
N GLU A 417 -15.73 23.69 27.17
CA GLU A 417 -17.02 23.06 27.39
C GLU A 417 -17.44 22.14 26.27
N PHE A 418 -17.26 22.57 25.02
CA PHE A 418 -17.65 21.78 23.86
C PHE A 418 -16.72 20.58 23.66
N SER A 419 -15.40 20.75 23.81
CA SER A 419 -14.42 19.65 23.73
C SER A 419 -14.68 18.59 24.81
N SER A 420 -14.99 19.03 26.04
CA SER A 420 -15.37 18.11 27.12
C SER A 420 -16.65 17.34 26.81
N ALA A 421 -17.66 18.01 26.23
CA ALA A 421 -18.90 17.36 25.81
C ALA A 421 -18.67 16.32 24.68
N LEU A 422 -17.79 16.62 23.73
CA LEU A 422 -17.41 15.67 22.68
C LEU A 422 -16.72 14.42 23.24
N VAL A 423 -15.76 14.59 24.15
CA VAL A 423 -15.05 13.47 24.81
C VAL A 423 -16.03 12.62 25.60
N GLN A 424 -16.94 13.23 26.35
CA GLN A 424 -17.96 12.50 27.12
C GLN A 424 -18.92 11.72 26.19
N ALA A 425 -19.35 12.32 25.09
CA ALA A 425 -20.21 11.66 24.10
C ALA A 425 -19.49 10.44 23.45
N ALA A 426 -18.20 10.59 23.11
CA ALA A 426 -17.39 9.49 22.60
C ALA A 426 -17.21 8.36 23.61
N ALA A 427 -16.96 8.71 24.89
CA ALA A 427 -16.83 7.72 25.97
C ALA A 427 -18.14 6.94 26.22
N ASN A 428 -19.28 7.62 26.15
CA ASN A 428 -20.58 6.98 26.30
C ASN A 428 -20.88 6.02 25.11
N ALA A 429 -20.64 6.46 23.87
CA ALA A 429 -20.82 5.63 22.69
C ALA A 429 -19.94 4.37 22.73
N PHE A 430 -18.71 4.51 23.24
CA PHE A 430 -17.80 3.37 23.43
C PHE A 430 -18.31 2.40 24.52
N ALA A 431 -18.79 2.91 25.63
CA ALA A 431 -19.37 2.08 26.68
C ALA A 431 -20.59 1.28 26.19
N ASP A 432 -21.42 1.91 25.34
CA ASP A 432 -22.59 1.27 24.75
C ASP A 432 -22.17 0.17 23.75
N SER A 433 -21.17 0.40 22.90
CA SER A 433 -20.65 -0.59 21.94
C SER A 433 -19.99 -1.80 22.62
N ILE A 434 -19.35 -1.61 23.79
CA ILE A 434 -18.86 -2.73 24.62
C ILE A 434 -20.02 -3.58 25.15
N ASN A 435 -21.09 -2.95 25.60
CA ASN A 435 -22.23 -3.65 26.18
C ASN A 435 -23.02 -4.44 25.13
N ASP A 436 -23.06 -3.98 23.90
CA ASP A 436 -23.78 -4.61 22.79
C ASP A 436 -22.95 -5.74 22.09
N GLY A 437 -21.67 -5.88 22.41
CA GLY A 437 -20.79 -6.92 21.88
C GLY A 437 -20.31 -6.70 20.44
N ASP A 438 -20.54 -5.51 19.87
CA ASP A 438 -20.29 -5.14 18.46
C ASP A 438 -18.92 -4.46 18.24
N LEU A 439 -17.92 -4.75 19.06
CA LEU A 439 -16.57 -4.18 18.88
C LEU A 439 -15.84 -4.79 17.69
N ASN A 440 -15.68 -4.03 16.63
CA ASN A 440 -14.76 -4.38 15.56
C ASN A 440 -13.44 -3.58 15.66
N ALA A 441 -12.38 -4.08 14.99
CA ALA A 441 -11.05 -3.47 15.03
C ALA A 441 -11.02 -2.01 14.49
N ALA A 442 -11.97 -1.64 13.61
CA ALA A 442 -12.10 -0.30 13.07
C ALA A 442 -12.61 0.70 14.13
N ASP A 443 -13.52 0.27 15.01
CA ASP A 443 -14.06 1.10 16.09
C ASP A 443 -12.97 1.42 17.13
N ILE A 444 -12.12 0.46 17.44
CA ILE A 444 -10.98 0.64 18.34
C ILE A 444 -9.95 1.62 17.72
N SER A 445 -9.66 1.48 16.43
CA SER A 445 -8.73 2.38 15.73
C SER A 445 -9.23 3.82 15.64
N ASN A 446 -10.54 4.01 15.43
CA ASN A 446 -11.17 5.34 15.39
C ASN A 446 -11.15 6.04 16.76
N LEU A 447 -11.23 5.30 17.86
CA LEU A 447 -11.19 5.83 19.22
C LEU A 447 -9.79 6.29 19.65
N PHE A 448 -8.74 5.57 19.25
CA PHE A 448 -7.36 5.90 19.61
C PHE A 448 -6.65 6.76 18.56
N GLY A 449 -7.13 6.83 17.33
CA GLY A 449 -6.58 7.66 16.26
C GLY A 449 -6.77 9.18 16.46
N GLY A 450 -7.71 9.61 17.31
CA GLY A 450 -7.95 11.00 17.66
C GLY A 450 -7.18 11.51 18.89
N LEU A 451 -6.38 10.66 19.53
CA LEU A 451 -5.62 10.98 20.75
C LEU A 451 -4.11 11.14 20.52
N ARG A 452 -3.69 11.54 19.31
CA ARG A 452 -2.29 11.89 19.01
C ARG A 452 -2.10 13.37 18.87
#